data_fba4de2f16e72832e32732b86f581128
#
_entry.id   fba4de2f16e72832e32732b86f581128
#
_cell.length_a   1.000
_cell.length_b   1.000
_cell.length_c   1.000
_cell.angle_alpha   90.00
_cell.angle_beta   90.00
_cell.angle_gamma   90.00
#
_symmetry.space_group_name_H-M   'P 1'
#
loop_
_entity.id
_entity.type
_entity.pdbx_description
1 polymer ?
#
loop_
_entity_poly.entity_id
_entity_poly.type
_entity_poly.pdbx_seq_one_letter_code
_entity_poly.pdbx_strand_id
1 'polypeptide(L)'
;MRKIFLSIILILSACLAYGQILSDSAKIYLVTCTPGTEVWSKYGHTGIRVEDPTQKLDIAFNYGVFFMGEGFYGKFIKGDTYYQLGIEPYSYFLKSNQRISRITYWQELNLTKDQKEKIFEALLINYRPENRFYHYNFVFDNCATRPYHLIRNALQDTIISSYKGYEGTTFRKAISHYTGKHSWVDFGINLVFGAKANQPMNSEQRLFLPEELMFYLSAAHLSDGTPLVVNEDIVSFEIAPIAWYADCRFGIVIFAILMICISLWDRKRNKLSWWWDVLFGIVYLLLLILVIFLTFFSSHPLVGFNWRLVLLPVIHLCARLIYLLR
;
A
#
# COMPACT_ATOMS: atom_id res chain seq x y z
N MET A 1 23.10 -0.38 -18.93
CA MET A 1 22.31 0.54 -18.06
C MET A 1 22.64 2.02 -18.30
N ARG A 2 23.90 2.47 -18.16
CA ARG A 2 24.29 3.88 -18.33
C ARG A 2 23.94 4.49 -19.72
N LYS A 3 24.09 3.73 -20.81
CA LYS A 3 23.75 4.19 -22.19
C LYS A 3 22.25 4.30 -22.42
N ILE A 4 21.44 3.39 -21.84
CA ILE A 4 19.97 3.43 -21.94
C ILE A 4 19.44 4.61 -21.12
N PHE A 5 20.02 4.85 -19.95
CA PHE A 5 19.68 5.99 -19.09
C PHE A 5 20.01 7.34 -19.76
N LEU A 6 21.17 7.44 -20.44
CA LEU A 6 21.53 8.62 -21.24
C LEU A 6 20.60 8.83 -22.43
N SER A 7 20.17 7.76 -23.11
CA SER A 7 19.23 7.87 -24.23
C SER A 7 17.85 8.34 -23.77
N ILE A 8 17.38 7.88 -22.60
CA ILE A 8 16.12 8.34 -22.02
C ILE A 8 16.22 9.82 -21.58
N ILE A 9 17.35 10.23 -20.99
CA ILE A 9 17.59 11.65 -20.66
C ILE A 9 17.64 12.52 -21.90
N LEU A 10 18.28 12.07 -22.98
CA LEU A 10 18.33 12.80 -24.25
C LEU A 10 16.96 12.91 -24.93
N ILE A 11 16.16 11.84 -24.91
CA ILE A 11 14.78 11.84 -25.42
C ILE A 11 13.91 12.77 -24.57
N LEU A 12 14.00 12.68 -23.24
CA LEU A 12 13.26 13.55 -22.31
C LEU A 12 13.69 15.00 -22.40
N SER A 13 14.98 15.30 -22.60
CA SER A 13 15.46 16.68 -22.79
C SER A 13 15.05 17.26 -24.15
N ALA A 14 14.99 16.44 -25.20
CA ALA A 14 14.43 16.85 -26.49
C ALA A 14 12.91 17.08 -26.39
N CYS A 15 12.17 16.24 -25.66
CA CYS A 15 10.74 16.41 -25.40
C CYS A 15 10.43 17.70 -24.62
N LEU A 16 11.26 18.06 -23.65
CA LEU A 16 11.10 19.29 -22.85
C LEU A 16 11.47 20.55 -23.63
N ALA A 17 12.35 20.43 -24.64
CA ALA A 17 12.78 21.57 -25.46
C ALA A 17 11.80 21.95 -26.58
N TYR A 18 10.95 21.02 -27.05
CA TYR A 18 10.06 21.20 -28.19
C TYR A 18 8.56 21.16 -27.89
N GLY A 19 8.14 21.04 -26.61
CA GLY A 19 6.71 20.91 -26.29
C GLY A 19 6.12 19.73 -27.05
N GLN A 20 6.65 18.51 -26.80
CA GLN A 20 6.32 17.34 -27.63
C GLN A 20 4.86 16.96 -27.44
N ILE A 21 4.06 17.26 -28.43
CA ILE A 21 2.67 16.89 -28.56
C ILE A 21 2.62 15.40 -28.89
N LEU A 22 1.82 14.63 -28.16
CA LEU A 22 1.59 13.23 -28.48
C LEU A 22 0.95 13.10 -29.87
N SER A 23 1.30 12.06 -30.63
CA SER A 23 0.65 11.79 -31.90
C SER A 23 -0.80 11.35 -31.71
N ASP A 24 -1.59 11.35 -32.79
CA ASP A 24 -2.98 10.89 -32.75
C ASP A 24 -3.07 9.38 -32.39
N SER A 25 -2.02 8.61 -32.67
CA SER A 25 -1.93 7.18 -32.33
C SER A 25 -1.54 6.91 -30.87
N ALA A 26 -1.23 7.95 -30.10
CA ALA A 26 -0.83 7.78 -28.70
C ALA A 26 -1.97 7.20 -27.84
N LYS A 27 -1.58 6.34 -26.91
CA LYS A 27 -2.47 5.70 -25.95
C LYS A 27 -1.94 5.88 -24.54
N ILE A 28 -2.84 5.99 -23.57
CA ILE A 28 -2.53 6.01 -22.15
C ILE A 28 -3.25 4.87 -21.48
N TYR A 29 -2.50 4.15 -20.63
CA TYR A 29 -3.02 3.00 -19.90
C TYR A 29 -2.84 3.19 -18.39
N LEU A 30 -3.84 2.77 -17.62
CA LEU A 30 -3.60 2.38 -16.24
C LEU A 30 -2.98 0.99 -16.26
N VAL A 31 -1.90 0.80 -15.49
CA VAL A 31 -1.22 -0.48 -15.37
C VAL A 31 -1.26 -0.90 -13.92
N THR A 32 -1.79 -2.12 -13.65
CA THR A 32 -1.96 -2.64 -12.30
C THR A 32 -1.21 -3.94 -12.13
N CYS A 33 -0.35 -4.00 -11.11
CA CYS A 33 0.41 -5.20 -10.78
C CYS A 33 -0.21 -5.92 -9.58
N THR A 34 -0.24 -7.24 -9.63
CA THR A 34 -0.75 -8.07 -8.53
C THR A 34 0.04 -7.88 -7.24
N PRO A 35 -0.53 -8.24 -6.06
CA PRO A 35 0.21 -8.36 -4.83
C PRO A 35 1.47 -9.23 -4.96
N GLY A 36 2.52 -8.83 -4.27
CA GLY A 36 3.76 -9.58 -4.15
C GLY A 36 3.92 -10.22 -2.77
N THR A 37 5.04 -10.91 -2.58
CA THR A 37 5.34 -11.62 -1.31
C THR A 37 5.86 -10.70 -0.22
N GLU A 38 6.57 -9.64 -0.61
CA GLU A 38 7.17 -8.69 0.32
C GLU A 38 6.13 -7.76 0.96
N VAL A 39 6.36 -7.33 2.19
CA VAL A 39 5.39 -6.53 2.96
C VAL A 39 4.94 -5.27 2.22
N TRP A 40 5.86 -4.56 1.58
CA TRP A 40 5.55 -3.34 0.80
C TRP A 40 4.82 -3.61 -0.51
N SER A 41 4.85 -4.83 -1.02
CA SER A 41 4.23 -5.21 -2.30
C SER A 41 2.88 -5.93 -2.14
N LYS A 42 2.47 -6.22 -0.91
CA LYS A 42 1.24 -7.00 -0.61
C LYS A 42 -0.05 -6.37 -1.12
N TYR A 43 -0.04 -5.09 -1.40
CA TYR A 43 -1.25 -4.36 -1.83
C TYR A 43 -1.34 -4.19 -3.35
N GLY A 44 -0.42 -4.81 -4.10
CA GLY A 44 -0.32 -4.54 -5.53
C GLY A 44 0.44 -3.25 -5.82
N HIS A 45 0.33 -2.80 -7.07
CA HIS A 45 0.96 -1.55 -7.51
C HIS A 45 0.23 -0.98 -8.72
N THR A 46 0.28 0.34 -8.89
CA THR A 46 -0.31 1.04 -10.03
C THR A 46 0.72 1.93 -10.70
N GLY A 47 0.75 1.92 -12.02
CA GLY A 47 1.53 2.84 -12.86
C GLY A 47 0.70 3.42 -14.00
N ILE A 48 1.24 4.38 -14.72
CA ILE A 48 0.69 4.88 -15.96
C ILE A 48 1.66 4.55 -17.08
N ARG A 49 1.18 3.88 -18.13
CA ARG A 49 1.93 3.67 -19.37
C ARG A 49 1.49 4.69 -20.41
N VAL A 50 2.46 5.31 -21.06
CA VAL A 50 2.26 6.15 -22.24
C VAL A 50 2.93 5.46 -23.41
N GLU A 51 2.12 5.13 -24.42
CA GLU A 51 2.57 4.51 -25.67
C GLU A 51 2.28 5.47 -26.83
N ASP A 52 3.27 5.76 -27.65
CA ASP A 52 3.12 6.49 -28.91
C ASP A 52 3.95 5.79 -29.98
N PRO A 53 3.32 4.91 -30.78
CA PRO A 53 4.01 4.14 -31.83
C PRO A 53 4.67 5.03 -32.87
N THR A 54 4.07 6.18 -33.21
CA THR A 54 4.62 7.12 -34.18
C THR A 54 5.94 7.72 -33.74
N GLN A 55 6.05 7.99 -32.43
CA GLN A 55 7.27 8.55 -31.82
C GLN A 55 8.19 7.47 -31.25
N LYS A 56 7.84 6.19 -31.37
CA LYS A 56 8.55 5.06 -30.76
C LYS A 56 8.71 5.22 -29.25
N LEU A 57 7.69 5.80 -28.60
CA LEU A 57 7.63 5.98 -27.15
C LEU A 57 6.80 4.88 -26.54
N ASP A 58 7.36 4.19 -25.53
CA ASP A 58 6.66 3.20 -24.71
C ASP A 58 7.28 3.18 -23.31
N ILE A 59 6.74 4.00 -22.42
CA ILE A 59 7.28 4.27 -21.09
C ILE A 59 6.24 4.09 -20.00
N ALA A 60 6.70 3.63 -18.85
CA ALA A 60 5.93 3.57 -17.61
C ALA A 60 6.35 4.66 -16.65
N PHE A 61 5.36 5.38 -16.14
CA PHE A 61 5.49 6.31 -15.02
C PHE A 61 5.09 5.59 -13.74
N ASN A 62 6.02 5.52 -12.80
CA ASN A 62 5.94 4.70 -11.61
C ASN A 62 6.01 5.57 -10.36
N TYR A 63 4.86 5.87 -9.74
CA TYR A 63 4.80 6.57 -8.46
C TYR A 63 5.13 5.61 -7.30
N GLY A 64 5.80 6.11 -6.28
CA GLY A 64 6.13 5.31 -5.10
C GLY A 64 7.48 4.59 -5.17
N VAL A 65 8.37 5.00 -6.07
CA VAL A 65 9.75 4.50 -6.09
C VAL A 65 10.49 5.01 -4.86
N PHE A 66 11.11 4.11 -4.11
CA PHE A 66 11.86 4.43 -2.89
C PHE A 66 13.18 3.68 -2.82
N PHE A 67 14.08 4.19 -1.99
CA PHE A 67 15.40 3.60 -1.74
C PHE A 67 15.55 3.26 -0.27
N MET A 68 15.92 2.02 0.02
CA MET A 68 16.27 1.56 1.37
C MET A 68 17.74 1.93 1.66
N GLY A 69 17.99 3.21 1.94
CA GLY A 69 19.29 3.72 2.34
C GLY A 69 19.44 3.85 3.86
N GLU A 70 20.55 4.45 4.29
CA GLU A 70 20.80 4.75 5.70
C GLU A 70 19.67 5.58 6.31
N GLY A 71 19.23 5.19 7.51
CA GLY A 71 18.14 5.86 8.22
C GLY A 71 16.73 5.60 7.68
N PHE A 72 16.55 4.78 6.63
CA PHE A 72 15.24 4.48 6.04
C PHE A 72 14.21 4.01 7.07
N TYR A 73 14.56 3.02 7.91
CA TYR A 73 13.63 2.48 8.90
C TYR A 73 13.19 3.51 9.94
N GLY A 74 14.11 4.39 10.38
CA GLY A 74 13.77 5.48 11.30
C GLY A 74 12.79 6.48 10.70
N LYS A 75 12.98 6.86 9.44
CA LYS A 75 12.05 7.72 8.69
C LYS A 75 10.72 7.01 8.45
N PHE A 76 10.77 5.73 8.06
CA PHE A 76 9.56 4.93 7.84
C PHE A 76 8.69 4.84 9.10
N ILE A 77 9.28 4.55 10.28
CA ILE A 77 8.53 4.49 11.55
C ILE A 77 7.89 5.85 11.90
N LYS A 78 8.57 6.96 11.60
CA LYS A 78 8.03 8.30 11.78
C LYS A 78 6.95 8.66 10.75
N GLY A 79 6.81 7.89 9.66
CA GLY A 79 5.98 8.25 8.51
C GLY A 79 6.56 9.38 7.66
N ASP A 80 7.85 9.69 7.84
CA ASP A 80 8.60 10.69 7.07
C ASP A 80 9.27 10.00 5.86
N THR A 81 8.45 9.47 4.98
CA THR A 81 8.89 8.69 3.83
C THR A 81 8.81 9.53 2.55
N TYR A 82 9.97 9.93 2.03
CA TYR A 82 10.07 10.56 0.72
C TYR A 82 10.24 9.50 -0.35
N TYR A 83 9.25 9.42 -1.25
CA TYR A 83 9.25 8.57 -2.43
C TYR A 83 9.29 9.47 -3.66
N GLN A 84 9.53 8.87 -4.82
CA GLN A 84 9.60 9.65 -6.05
C GLN A 84 8.81 9.01 -7.19
N LEU A 85 8.50 9.82 -8.19
CA LEU A 85 8.08 9.36 -9.50
C LEU A 85 9.30 8.85 -10.27
N GLY A 86 9.26 7.61 -10.72
CA GLY A 86 10.22 7.01 -11.64
C GLY A 86 9.67 6.94 -13.06
N ILE A 87 10.57 6.95 -14.05
CA ILE A 87 10.26 6.66 -15.45
C ILE A 87 11.18 5.55 -15.93
N GLU A 88 10.63 4.58 -16.64
CA GLU A 88 11.37 3.48 -17.23
C GLU A 88 10.71 2.98 -18.52
N PRO A 89 11.43 2.33 -19.45
CA PRO A 89 10.78 1.65 -20.57
C PRO A 89 9.76 0.64 -20.06
N TYR A 90 8.59 0.58 -20.69
CA TYR A 90 7.52 -0.32 -20.24
C TYR A 90 7.95 -1.80 -20.26
N SER A 91 8.76 -2.20 -21.25
CA SER A 91 9.33 -3.55 -21.29
C SER A 91 10.21 -3.87 -20.07
N TYR A 92 10.83 -2.87 -19.45
CA TYR A 92 11.63 -3.02 -18.25
C TYR A 92 10.74 -3.13 -17.01
N PHE A 93 9.70 -2.29 -16.94
CA PHE A 93 8.67 -2.37 -15.92
C PHE A 93 8.04 -3.76 -15.87
N LEU A 94 7.64 -4.33 -17.02
CA LEU A 94 7.11 -5.69 -17.10
C LEU A 94 8.09 -6.74 -16.57
N LYS A 95 9.34 -6.71 -17.05
CA LYS A 95 10.36 -7.68 -16.65
C LYS A 95 10.68 -7.58 -15.14
N SER A 96 10.70 -6.40 -14.59
CA SER A 96 10.98 -6.20 -13.16
C SER A 96 9.87 -6.80 -12.29
N ASN A 97 8.60 -6.63 -12.68
CA ASN A 97 7.47 -7.24 -11.99
C ASN A 97 7.43 -8.78 -12.16
N GLN A 98 7.69 -9.29 -13.34
CA GLN A 98 7.76 -10.74 -13.59
C GLN A 98 8.83 -11.44 -12.74
N ARG A 99 10.01 -10.81 -12.53
CA ARG A 99 11.09 -11.34 -11.70
C ARG A 99 10.67 -11.58 -10.23
N ILE A 100 9.71 -10.84 -9.75
CA ILE A 100 9.15 -10.99 -8.40
C ILE A 100 7.76 -11.63 -8.43
N SER A 101 7.47 -12.40 -9.50
CA SER A 101 6.25 -13.18 -9.67
C SER A 101 4.95 -12.35 -9.61
N ARG A 102 5.00 -11.10 -10.07
CA ARG A 102 3.82 -10.24 -10.19
C ARG A 102 3.31 -10.26 -11.62
N ILE A 103 2.00 -10.41 -11.77
CA ILE A 103 1.31 -10.27 -13.04
C ILE A 103 0.96 -8.79 -13.21
N THR A 104 1.05 -8.30 -14.44
CA THR A 104 0.74 -6.91 -14.78
C THR A 104 -0.45 -6.90 -15.73
N TYR A 105 -1.51 -6.21 -15.32
CA TYR A 105 -2.73 -5.96 -16.08
C TYR A 105 -2.71 -4.54 -16.63
N TRP A 106 -3.46 -4.29 -17.70
CA TRP A 106 -3.54 -2.97 -18.32
C TRP A 106 -4.97 -2.64 -18.72
N GLN A 107 -5.27 -1.35 -18.71
CA GLN A 107 -6.55 -0.76 -19.11
C GLN A 107 -6.26 0.46 -19.99
N GLU A 108 -6.68 0.42 -21.25
CA GLU A 108 -6.59 1.55 -22.19
C GLU A 108 -7.67 2.57 -21.85
N LEU A 109 -7.27 3.80 -21.55
CA LEU A 109 -8.18 4.87 -21.18
C LEU A 109 -8.78 5.53 -22.42
N ASN A 110 -10.09 5.75 -22.39
CA ASN A 110 -10.84 6.46 -23.44
C ASN A 110 -10.67 7.97 -23.30
N LEU A 111 -9.59 8.49 -23.85
CA LEU A 111 -9.18 9.87 -23.71
C LEU A 111 -9.13 10.57 -25.07
N THR A 112 -9.60 11.80 -25.12
CA THR A 112 -9.34 12.69 -26.26
C THR A 112 -7.86 13.02 -26.35
N LYS A 113 -7.41 13.53 -27.51
CA LYS A 113 -6.02 13.97 -27.69
C LYS A 113 -5.60 14.98 -26.64
N ASP A 114 -6.40 16.01 -26.41
CA ASP A 114 -6.16 17.06 -25.41
C ASP A 114 -6.01 16.49 -23.99
N GLN A 115 -6.84 15.51 -23.61
CA GLN A 115 -6.75 14.85 -22.31
C GLN A 115 -5.47 14.00 -22.17
N LYS A 116 -5.07 13.30 -23.25
CA LYS A 116 -3.80 12.55 -23.27
C LYS A 116 -2.60 13.49 -23.09
N GLU A 117 -2.60 14.61 -23.80
CA GLU A 117 -1.55 15.63 -23.71
C GLU A 117 -1.47 16.23 -22.31
N LYS A 118 -2.61 16.59 -21.70
CA LYS A 118 -2.67 17.08 -20.30
C LYS A 118 -2.09 16.08 -19.29
N ILE A 119 -2.43 14.78 -19.44
CA ILE A 119 -1.87 13.74 -18.58
C ILE A 119 -0.36 13.63 -18.77
N PHE A 120 0.10 13.58 -20.01
CA PHE A 120 1.51 13.42 -20.33
C PHE A 120 2.34 14.63 -19.86
N GLU A 121 1.87 15.84 -20.10
CA GLU A 121 2.50 17.07 -19.63
C GLU A 121 2.58 17.10 -18.10
N ALA A 122 1.48 16.77 -17.41
CA ALA A 122 1.48 16.71 -15.94
C ALA A 122 2.45 15.66 -15.41
N LEU A 123 2.59 14.49 -16.06
CA LEU A 123 3.58 13.47 -15.71
C LEU A 123 5.01 13.99 -15.89
N LEU A 124 5.29 14.69 -17.00
CA LEU A 124 6.61 15.29 -17.24
C LEU A 124 6.93 16.39 -16.24
N ILE A 125 5.96 17.25 -15.89
CA ILE A 125 6.11 18.26 -14.83
C ILE A 125 6.40 17.58 -13.47
N ASN A 126 5.66 16.54 -13.13
CA ASN A 126 5.86 15.79 -11.89
C ASN A 126 7.24 15.09 -11.85
N TYR A 127 7.79 14.71 -12.99
CA TYR A 127 9.10 14.06 -13.06
C TYR A 127 10.28 15.01 -12.94
N ARG A 128 10.09 16.31 -13.06
CA ARG A 128 11.17 17.30 -12.88
C ARG A 128 11.84 17.12 -11.52
N PRO A 129 13.16 17.36 -11.40
CA PRO A 129 13.90 17.15 -10.14
C PRO A 129 13.28 17.82 -8.93
N GLU A 130 12.70 19.01 -9.12
CA GLU A 130 12.03 19.81 -8.07
C GLU A 130 10.68 19.26 -7.64
N ASN A 131 10.01 18.44 -8.47
CA ASN A 131 8.64 17.97 -8.24
C ASN A 131 8.52 16.47 -7.97
N ARG A 132 9.50 15.67 -8.42
CA ARG A 132 9.36 14.21 -8.41
C ARG A 132 9.36 13.58 -7.02
N PHE A 133 9.91 14.25 -6.02
CA PHE A 133 9.94 13.75 -4.64
C PHE A 133 8.71 14.23 -3.89
N TYR A 134 8.08 13.34 -3.14
CA TYR A 134 6.89 13.66 -2.36
C TYR A 134 6.81 12.82 -1.09
N HIS A 135 6.10 13.33 -0.08
CA HIS A 135 5.78 12.56 1.10
C HIS A 135 4.75 11.48 0.76
N TYR A 136 5.20 10.26 0.77
CA TYR A 136 4.33 9.11 0.51
C TYR A 136 3.40 8.85 1.69
N ASN A 137 2.12 8.82 1.43
CA ASN A 137 1.10 8.43 2.39
C ASN A 137 0.38 7.19 1.88
N PHE A 138 0.53 6.08 2.57
CA PHE A 138 0.02 4.78 2.13
C PHE A 138 -1.47 4.81 1.74
N VAL A 139 -2.29 5.63 2.40
CA VAL A 139 -3.74 5.69 2.18
C VAL A 139 -4.15 6.86 1.29
N PHE A 140 -3.54 8.05 1.48
CA PHE A 140 -4.05 9.28 0.89
C PHE A 140 -3.18 9.85 -0.24
N ASP A 141 -1.92 9.42 -0.37
CA ASP A 141 -1.01 9.91 -1.42
C ASP A 141 -0.01 8.82 -1.83
N ASN A 142 -0.48 7.85 -2.62
CA ASN A 142 0.27 6.65 -2.98
C ASN A 142 0.29 6.38 -4.50
N CYS A 143 0.79 5.20 -4.88
CA CYS A 143 0.91 4.79 -6.28
C CYS A 143 -0.43 4.62 -7.01
N ALA A 144 -1.56 4.50 -6.32
CA ALA A 144 -2.88 4.39 -6.91
C ALA A 144 -3.63 5.74 -6.88
N THR A 145 -3.58 6.45 -5.75
CA THR A 145 -4.30 7.74 -5.61
C THR A 145 -3.75 8.82 -6.55
N ARG A 146 -2.43 8.89 -6.75
CA ARG A 146 -1.83 9.87 -7.68
C ARG A 146 -2.25 9.67 -9.14
N PRO A 147 -2.19 8.47 -9.73
CA PRO A 147 -2.76 8.20 -11.04
C PRO A 147 -4.25 8.54 -11.14
N TYR A 148 -5.05 8.18 -10.14
CA TYR A 148 -6.47 8.52 -10.11
C TYR A 148 -6.71 10.04 -10.18
N HIS A 149 -6.04 10.81 -9.34
CA HIS A 149 -6.18 12.26 -9.35
C HIS A 149 -5.70 12.90 -10.65
N LEU A 150 -4.62 12.36 -11.22
CA LEU A 150 -4.10 12.81 -12.51
C LEU A 150 -5.14 12.61 -13.64
N ILE A 151 -5.72 11.41 -13.73
CA ILE A 151 -6.74 11.06 -14.72
C ILE A 151 -7.98 11.95 -14.51
N ARG A 152 -8.49 12.04 -13.29
CA ARG A 152 -9.67 12.86 -12.96
C ARG A 152 -9.47 14.33 -13.34
N ASN A 153 -8.29 14.89 -13.04
CA ASN A 153 -7.99 16.28 -13.33
C ASN A 153 -7.89 16.56 -14.85
N ALA A 154 -7.39 15.59 -15.62
CA ALA A 154 -7.29 15.73 -17.09
C ALA A 154 -8.64 15.60 -17.78
N LEU A 155 -9.53 14.76 -17.26
CA LEU A 155 -10.88 14.55 -17.81
C LEU A 155 -11.74 15.80 -17.65
N GLN A 156 -11.59 16.56 -16.56
CA GLN A 156 -12.43 17.73 -16.23
C GLN A 156 -13.94 17.39 -16.23
N ASP A 157 -14.27 16.12 -15.93
CA ASP A 157 -15.62 15.58 -15.91
C ASP A 157 -15.82 14.68 -14.68
N THR A 158 -17.06 14.34 -14.40
CA THR A 158 -17.43 13.45 -13.31
C THR A 158 -17.22 12.01 -13.73
N ILE A 159 -16.40 11.28 -12.96
CA ILE A 159 -16.24 9.83 -13.11
C ILE A 159 -17.33 9.14 -12.30
N ILE A 160 -18.24 8.45 -12.96
CA ILE A 160 -19.33 7.70 -12.35
C ILE A 160 -19.04 6.21 -12.49
N SER A 161 -18.94 5.49 -11.37
CA SER A 161 -18.69 4.05 -11.40
C SER A 161 -19.76 3.29 -10.63
N SER A 162 -20.23 2.20 -11.21
CA SER A 162 -21.17 1.27 -10.55
C SER A 162 -20.48 0.29 -9.61
N TYR A 163 -19.14 0.20 -9.66
CA TYR A 163 -18.38 -0.70 -8.82
C TYR A 163 -18.38 -0.26 -7.36
N LYS A 164 -18.77 -1.13 -6.45
CA LYS A 164 -18.87 -0.85 -5.01
C LYS A 164 -17.67 -1.31 -4.19
N GLY A 165 -17.01 -2.40 -4.56
CA GLY A 165 -15.83 -2.93 -3.91
C GLY A 165 -15.85 -2.82 -2.38
N TYR A 166 -14.83 -2.19 -1.81
CA TYR A 166 -14.70 -1.96 -0.36
C TYR A 166 -15.44 -0.71 0.16
N GLU A 167 -16.32 -0.08 -0.63
CA GLU A 167 -17.12 1.06 -0.14
C GLU A 167 -17.93 0.68 1.10
N GLY A 168 -17.90 1.53 2.14
CA GLY A 168 -18.53 1.24 3.43
C GLY A 168 -17.77 0.24 4.32
N THR A 169 -16.74 -0.43 3.78
CA THR A 169 -15.85 -1.28 4.57
C THR A 169 -14.79 -0.42 5.28
N THR A 170 -14.31 -0.87 6.45
CA THR A 170 -13.28 -0.13 7.19
C THR A 170 -11.90 -0.31 6.56
N PHE A 171 -11.02 0.72 6.70
CA PHE A 171 -9.62 0.62 6.28
C PHE A 171 -8.94 -0.63 6.83
N ARG A 172 -9.15 -0.93 8.12
CA ARG A 172 -8.60 -2.12 8.79
C ARG A 172 -8.99 -3.40 8.05
N LYS A 173 -10.27 -3.58 7.74
CA LYS A 173 -10.77 -4.79 7.11
C LYS A 173 -10.25 -4.94 5.67
N ALA A 174 -10.19 -3.86 4.91
CA ALA A 174 -9.65 -3.86 3.56
C ALA A 174 -8.14 -4.19 3.57
N ILE A 175 -7.36 -3.56 4.45
CA ILE A 175 -5.92 -3.81 4.58
C ILE A 175 -5.65 -5.25 5.04
N SER A 176 -6.41 -5.77 6.02
CA SER A 176 -6.29 -7.16 6.48
C SER A 176 -6.53 -8.20 5.39
N HIS A 177 -7.33 -7.88 4.38
CA HIS A 177 -7.53 -8.77 3.24
C HIS A 177 -6.22 -9.01 2.49
N TYR A 178 -5.49 -7.95 2.16
CA TYR A 178 -4.23 -8.03 1.40
C TYR A 178 -3.04 -8.53 2.22
N THR A 179 -3.01 -8.27 3.52
CA THR A 179 -1.93 -8.78 4.38
C THR A 179 -2.07 -10.27 4.70
N GLY A 180 -3.19 -10.87 4.33
CA GLY A 180 -3.54 -12.24 4.71
C GLY A 180 -4.08 -12.26 6.14
N LYS A 181 -5.40 -12.29 6.26
CA LYS A 181 -6.10 -12.31 7.55
C LYS A 181 -5.50 -13.33 8.51
N HIS A 182 -5.14 -12.89 9.72
CA HIS A 182 -4.46 -13.67 10.75
C HIS A 182 -2.99 -13.99 10.48
N SER A 183 -2.35 -13.45 9.45
CA SER A 183 -0.89 -13.54 9.32
C SER A 183 -0.21 -12.73 10.44
N TRP A 184 1.08 -13.01 10.69
CA TRP A 184 1.86 -12.19 11.62
C TRP A 184 2.00 -10.74 11.17
N VAL A 185 1.99 -10.49 9.86
CA VAL A 185 1.98 -9.13 9.30
C VAL A 185 0.66 -8.44 9.62
N ASP A 186 -0.48 -9.11 9.38
CA ASP A 186 -1.81 -8.60 9.75
C ASP A 186 -1.91 -8.32 11.25
N PHE A 187 -1.42 -9.23 12.08
CA PHE A 187 -1.39 -9.06 13.54
C PHE A 187 -0.60 -7.81 13.94
N GLY A 188 0.62 -7.64 13.42
CA GLY A 188 1.48 -6.49 13.73
C GLY A 188 0.86 -5.16 13.29
N ILE A 189 0.32 -5.10 12.08
CA ILE A 189 -0.37 -3.90 11.56
C ILE A 189 -1.60 -3.58 12.42
N ASN A 190 -2.41 -4.58 12.77
CA ASN A 190 -3.58 -4.39 13.61
C ASN A 190 -3.25 -3.98 15.04
N LEU A 191 -2.05 -4.30 15.54
CA LEU A 191 -1.57 -3.88 16.84
C LEU A 191 -1.36 -2.37 16.92
N VAL A 192 -0.82 -1.76 15.85
CA VAL A 192 -0.50 -0.33 15.79
C VAL A 192 -1.63 0.53 15.23
N PHE A 193 -2.63 -0.04 14.60
CA PHE A 193 -3.78 0.69 14.06
C PHE A 193 -4.67 1.22 15.19
N GLY A 194 -4.93 2.54 15.14
CA GLY A 194 -5.84 3.23 16.03
C GLY A 194 -7.31 3.23 15.56
N ALA A 195 -8.12 4.10 16.16
CA ALA A 195 -9.55 4.22 15.89
C ALA A 195 -9.87 4.64 14.45
N LYS A 196 -9.01 5.44 13.82
CA LYS A 196 -9.18 5.89 12.41
C LYS A 196 -9.25 4.72 11.43
N ALA A 197 -8.52 3.64 11.70
CA ALA A 197 -8.55 2.44 10.85
C ALA A 197 -9.92 1.71 10.86
N ASN A 198 -10.77 1.99 11.84
CA ASN A 198 -12.12 1.40 11.96
C ASN A 198 -13.21 2.26 11.31
N GLN A 199 -12.86 3.39 10.71
CA GLN A 199 -13.82 4.22 9.98
C GLN A 199 -14.15 3.57 8.63
N PRO A 200 -15.42 3.62 8.20
CA PRO A 200 -15.82 3.17 6.89
C PRO A 200 -15.25 4.10 5.82
N MET A 201 -14.82 3.52 4.70
CA MET A 201 -14.32 4.26 3.54
C MET A 201 -15.49 4.68 2.64
N ASN A 202 -15.41 5.87 2.07
CA ASN A 202 -16.25 6.28 0.96
C ASN A 202 -15.73 5.71 -0.38
N SER A 203 -16.45 5.99 -1.47
CA SER A 203 -16.13 5.51 -2.82
C SER A 203 -14.74 5.94 -3.32
N GLU A 204 -14.24 7.10 -2.93
CA GLU A 204 -12.92 7.60 -3.35
C GLU A 204 -11.81 7.09 -2.43
N GLN A 205 -12.07 7.03 -1.11
CA GLN A 205 -11.06 6.61 -0.14
C GLN A 205 -10.55 5.18 -0.35
N ARG A 206 -11.37 4.27 -0.90
CA ARG A 206 -10.94 2.89 -1.18
C ARG A 206 -9.96 2.76 -2.36
N LEU A 207 -9.87 3.79 -3.22
CA LEU A 207 -9.03 3.80 -4.42
C LEU A 207 -7.52 3.89 -4.12
N PHE A 208 -7.14 3.93 -2.83
CA PHE A 208 -5.73 3.75 -2.46
C PHE A 208 -5.22 2.33 -2.74
N LEU A 209 -6.13 1.37 -2.90
CA LEU A 209 -5.80 -0.01 -3.27
C LEU A 209 -5.77 -0.14 -4.80
N PRO A 210 -4.67 -0.62 -5.39
CA PRO A 210 -4.53 -0.75 -6.83
C PRO A 210 -5.64 -1.54 -7.51
N GLU A 211 -6.08 -2.64 -6.92
CA GLU A 211 -7.18 -3.47 -7.44
C GLU A 211 -8.52 -2.73 -7.42
N GLU A 212 -8.78 -1.97 -6.34
CA GLU A 212 -10.00 -1.16 -6.22
C GLU A 212 -10.04 -0.07 -7.30
N LEU A 213 -8.90 0.59 -7.55
CA LEU A 213 -8.81 1.57 -8.63
C LEU A 213 -9.02 0.92 -10.00
N MET A 214 -8.42 -0.24 -10.25
CA MET A 214 -8.57 -0.99 -11.49
C MET A 214 -10.04 -1.30 -11.78
N PHE A 215 -10.75 -1.93 -10.86
CA PHE A 215 -12.16 -2.25 -11.05
C PHE A 215 -13.09 -1.03 -11.04
N TYR A 216 -12.72 0.02 -10.28
CA TYR A 216 -13.46 1.27 -10.30
C TYR A 216 -13.43 1.92 -11.69
N LEU A 217 -12.26 1.96 -12.36
CA LEU A 217 -12.14 2.54 -13.71
C LEU A 217 -12.74 1.63 -14.76
N SER A 218 -12.64 0.30 -14.64
CA SER A 218 -13.29 -0.66 -15.54
C SER A 218 -14.81 -0.46 -15.63
N ALA A 219 -15.45 -0.18 -14.49
CA ALA A 219 -16.90 0.06 -14.42
C ALA A 219 -17.27 1.57 -14.54
N ALA A 220 -16.32 2.43 -14.90
CA ALA A 220 -16.53 3.86 -14.89
C ALA A 220 -17.01 4.39 -16.25
N HIS A 221 -17.85 5.42 -16.17
CA HIS A 221 -18.38 6.17 -17.31
C HIS A 221 -18.23 7.67 -17.02
N LEU A 222 -18.13 8.46 -18.08
CA LEU A 222 -18.20 9.92 -18.01
C LEU A 222 -19.65 10.37 -17.88
N SER A 223 -19.89 11.66 -17.64
CA SER A 223 -21.23 12.23 -17.46
C SER A 223 -22.18 12.00 -18.66
N ASP A 224 -21.62 11.86 -19.86
CA ASP A 224 -22.36 11.56 -21.10
C ASP A 224 -22.65 10.06 -21.31
N GLY A 225 -22.23 9.19 -20.38
CA GLY A 225 -22.36 7.74 -20.48
C GLY A 225 -21.24 7.04 -21.24
N THR A 226 -20.23 7.76 -21.72
CA THR A 226 -19.07 7.19 -22.43
C THR A 226 -18.22 6.35 -21.46
N PRO A 227 -17.89 5.07 -21.79
CA PRO A 227 -17.00 4.26 -20.94
C PRO A 227 -15.61 4.89 -20.83
N LEU A 228 -15.05 4.91 -19.62
CA LEU A 228 -13.71 5.46 -19.38
C LEU A 228 -12.60 4.51 -19.83
N VAL A 229 -12.86 3.21 -19.90
CA VAL A 229 -11.93 2.20 -20.39
C VAL A 229 -12.48 1.62 -21.69
N VAL A 230 -11.69 1.61 -22.77
CA VAL A 230 -12.07 1.08 -24.09
C VAL A 230 -11.59 -0.33 -24.34
N ASN A 231 -10.48 -0.71 -23.69
CA ASN A 231 -9.91 -2.05 -23.84
C ASN A 231 -9.11 -2.40 -22.59
N GLU A 232 -9.17 -3.65 -22.15
CA GLU A 232 -8.49 -4.07 -20.93
C GLU A 232 -8.19 -5.57 -20.94
N ASP A 233 -7.12 -5.92 -20.19
CA ASP A 233 -6.77 -7.29 -19.84
C ASP A 233 -6.63 -7.35 -18.32
N ILE A 234 -7.75 -7.65 -17.64
CA ILE A 234 -7.82 -7.66 -16.18
C ILE A 234 -8.48 -8.94 -15.67
N VAL A 235 -8.00 -9.38 -14.49
CA VAL A 235 -8.65 -10.43 -13.70
C VAL A 235 -8.56 -10.08 -12.22
N SER A 236 -9.44 -10.67 -11.42
CA SER A 236 -9.40 -10.54 -9.97
C SER A 236 -8.12 -11.13 -9.40
N PHE A 237 -7.56 -10.48 -8.38
CA PHE A 237 -6.37 -10.97 -7.71
C PHE A 237 -6.73 -12.09 -6.74
N GLU A 238 -6.05 -13.22 -6.87
CA GLU A 238 -6.11 -14.28 -5.88
C GLU A 238 -5.04 -14.02 -4.81
N ILE A 239 -5.49 -13.78 -3.58
CA ILE A 239 -4.60 -13.69 -2.44
C ILE A 239 -4.39 -15.10 -1.90
N ALA A 240 -3.16 -15.59 -2.04
CA ALA A 240 -2.81 -16.94 -1.57
C ALA A 240 -3.14 -17.08 -0.07
N PRO A 241 -3.77 -18.18 0.34
CA PRO A 241 -4.04 -18.46 1.74
C PRO A 241 -2.74 -18.58 2.51
N ILE A 242 -2.72 -18.07 3.74
CA ILE A 242 -1.57 -18.26 4.63
C ILE A 242 -1.45 -19.71 5.05
N ALA A 243 -0.22 -20.22 5.13
CA ALA A 243 0.03 -21.54 5.67
C ALA A 243 -0.41 -21.60 7.15
N TRP A 244 -0.95 -22.73 7.59
CA TRP A 244 -1.48 -22.89 8.96
C TRP A 244 -0.47 -22.54 10.07
N TYR A 245 0.82 -22.83 9.86
CA TYR A 245 1.89 -22.50 10.80
C TYR A 245 2.27 -21.00 10.80
N ALA A 246 1.90 -20.27 9.75
CA ALA A 246 2.08 -18.82 9.66
C ALA A 246 0.87 -18.04 10.21
N ASP A 247 -0.20 -18.74 10.62
CA ASP A 247 -1.35 -18.13 11.28
C ASP A 247 -0.97 -17.74 12.72
N CYS A 248 -1.08 -16.45 13.06
CA CYS A 248 -0.71 -15.93 14.37
C CYS A 248 -1.53 -16.56 15.52
N ARG A 249 -2.75 -17.04 15.23
CA ARG A 249 -3.59 -17.72 16.23
C ARG A 249 -2.95 -19.00 16.73
N PHE A 250 -2.24 -19.74 15.87
CA PHE A 250 -1.48 -20.92 16.27
C PHE A 250 -0.38 -20.55 17.27
N GLY A 251 0.40 -19.51 17.00
CA GLY A 251 1.40 -19.02 17.95
C GLY A 251 0.79 -18.52 19.26
N ILE A 252 -0.35 -17.84 19.20
CA ILE A 252 -1.08 -17.38 20.40
C ILE A 252 -1.57 -18.57 21.24
N VAL A 253 -2.09 -19.64 20.61
CA VAL A 253 -2.53 -20.87 21.32
C VAL A 253 -1.34 -21.55 21.98
N ILE A 254 -0.20 -21.71 21.28
CA ILE A 254 1.02 -22.28 21.88
C ILE A 254 1.46 -21.45 23.08
N PHE A 255 1.47 -20.12 22.95
CA PHE A 255 1.81 -19.22 24.04
C PHE A 255 0.86 -19.39 25.24
N ALA A 256 -0.45 -19.45 24.99
CA ALA A 256 -1.44 -19.67 26.05
C ALA A 256 -1.24 -21.02 26.78
N ILE A 257 -0.96 -22.10 26.04
CA ILE A 257 -0.65 -23.42 26.62
C ILE A 257 0.61 -23.32 27.49
N LEU A 258 1.67 -22.68 27.01
CA LEU A 258 2.90 -22.47 27.76
C LEU A 258 2.63 -21.73 29.08
N MET A 259 1.82 -20.66 29.04
CA MET A 259 1.43 -19.88 30.22
C MET A 259 0.66 -20.75 31.25
N ILE A 260 -0.25 -21.58 30.75
CA ILE A 260 -0.99 -22.53 31.60
C ILE A 260 -0.03 -23.55 32.26
N CYS A 261 0.89 -24.12 31.48
CA CYS A 261 1.88 -25.07 31.99
C CYS A 261 2.77 -24.46 33.09
N ILE A 262 3.27 -23.21 32.85
CA ILE A 262 4.04 -22.48 33.85
C ILE A 262 3.22 -22.24 35.13
N SER A 263 1.97 -21.82 34.97
CA SER A 263 1.07 -21.55 36.10
C SER A 263 0.78 -22.81 36.91
N LEU A 264 0.56 -23.96 36.25
CA LEU A 264 0.38 -25.27 36.94
C LEU A 264 1.68 -25.73 37.62
N TRP A 265 2.82 -25.51 37.00
CA TRP A 265 4.13 -25.81 37.60
C TRP A 265 4.39 -24.96 38.84
N ASP A 266 4.12 -23.65 38.80
CA ASP A 266 4.23 -22.74 39.93
C ASP A 266 3.34 -23.18 41.09
N ARG A 267 2.09 -23.54 40.79
CA ARG A 267 1.14 -24.06 41.78
C ARG A 267 1.66 -25.34 42.46
N LYS A 268 2.22 -26.27 41.66
CA LYS A 268 2.79 -27.55 42.22
C LYS A 268 3.97 -27.29 43.14
N ARG A 269 4.79 -26.27 42.87
CA ARG A 269 5.99 -25.94 43.65
C ARG A 269 5.75 -24.95 44.78
N ASN A 270 4.57 -24.36 44.87
CA ASN A 270 4.27 -23.22 45.74
C ASN A 270 5.26 -22.05 45.58
N LYS A 271 5.77 -21.82 44.37
CA LYS A 271 6.75 -20.78 44.04
C LYS A 271 6.41 -20.16 42.72
N LEU A 272 6.37 -18.83 42.68
CA LEU A 272 6.15 -18.08 41.43
C LEU A 272 7.42 -18.04 40.57
N SER A 273 7.27 -18.26 39.28
CA SER A 273 8.31 -18.05 38.26
C SER A 273 8.38 -16.57 37.89
N TRP A 274 8.85 -15.73 38.80
CA TRP A 274 8.90 -14.27 38.64
C TRP A 274 9.67 -13.81 37.40
N TRP A 275 10.67 -14.55 36.94
CA TRP A 275 11.44 -14.27 35.76
C TRP A 275 10.56 -14.20 34.48
N TRP A 276 9.49 -14.98 34.44
CA TRP A 276 8.53 -14.98 33.34
C TRP A 276 7.70 -13.70 33.33
N ASP A 277 7.28 -13.24 34.51
CA ASP A 277 6.56 -11.98 34.66
C ASP A 277 7.42 -10.79 34.25
N VAL A 278 8.71 -10.83 34.60
CA VAL A 278 9.68 -9.80 34.17
C VAL A 278 9.85 -9.81 32.65
N LEU A 279 10.06 -10.98 32.03
CA LEU A 279 10.18 -11.11 30.57
C LEU A 279 8.94 -10.57 29.86
N PHE A 280 7.75 -11.00 30.32
CA PHE A 280 6.48 -10.50 29.77
C PHE A 280 6.33 -8.99 29.95
N GLY A 281 6.68 -8.47 31.11
CA GLY A 281 6.67 -7.04 31.42
C GLY A 281 7.58 -6.23 30.51
N ILE A 282 8.79 -6.72 30.22
CA ILE A 282 9.74 -6.08 29.30
C ILE A 282 9.16 -6.03 27.88
N VAL A 283 8.69 -7.17 27.36
CA VAL A 283 8.10 -7.24 26.01
C VAL A 283 6.91 -6.29 25.91
N TYR A 284 6.04 -6.30 26.91
CA TYR A 284 4.90 -5.41 26.98
C TYR A 284 5.30 -3.94 27.02
N LEU A 285 6.28 -3.58 27.85
CA LEU A 285 6.80 -2.20 27.96
C LEU A 285 7.36 -1.72 26.62
N LEU A 286 8.11 -2.56 25.92
CA LEU A 286 8.64 -2.24 24.59
C LEU A 286 7.52 -1.99 23.56
N LEU A 287 6.48 -2.84 23.58
CA LEU A 287 5.30 -2.63 22.72
C LEU A 287 4.55 -1.35 23.08
N LEU A 288 4.39 -1.06 24.36
CA LEU A 288 3.75 0.16 24.81
C LEU A 288 4.53 1.41 24.40
N ILE A 289 5.86 1.40 24.56
CA ILE A 289 6.75 2.50 24.10
C ILE A 289 6.61 2.68 22.60
N LEU A 290 6.62 1.60 21.81
CA LEU A 290 6.44 1.65 20.37
C LEU A 290 5.10 2.30 19.99
N VAL A 291 3.99 1.88 20.61
CA VAL A 291 2.66 2.42 20.27
C VAL A 291 2.51 3.87 20.73
N ILE A 292 3.04 4.23 21.89
CA ILE A 292 3.09 5.63 22.34
C ILE A 292 3.88 6.47 21.33
N PHE A 293 5.08 6.01 20.96
CA PHE A 293 5.90 6.69 19.97
C PHE A 293 5.13 6.86 18.64
N LEU A 294 4.54 5.80 18.10
CA LEU A 294 3.78 5.84 16.87
C LEU A 294 2.56 6.75 16.97
N THR A 295 1.91 6.83 18.13
CA THR A 295 0.71 7.66 18.34
C THR A 295 1.04 9.17 18.33
N PHE A 296 2.17 9.56 18.90
CA PHE A 296 2.51 10.97 19.11
C PHE A 296 3.59 11.51 18.15
N PHE A 297 4.42 10.64 17.58
CA PHE A 297 5.58 11.02 16.77
C PHE A 297 5.57 10.48 15.35
N SER A 298 4.50 9.75 14.96
CA SER A 298 4.37 9.23 13.60
C SER A 298 3.26 9.93 12.84
N SER A 299 3.51 10.23 11.56
CA SER A 299 2.53 10.81 10.64
C SER A 299 1.74 9.77 9.85
N HIS A 300 1.88 8.47 10.16
CA HIS A 300 1.08 7.42 9.51
C HIS A 300 -0.42 7.60 9.79
N PRO A 301 -1.28 7.66 8.76
CA PRO A 301 -2.65 8.15 8.90
C PRO A 301 -3.58 7.26 9.73
N LEU A 302 -3.33 5.94 9.75
CA LEU A 302 -4.17 4.96 10.44
C LEU A 302 -3.60 4.49 11.77
N VAL A 303 -2.37 4.88 12.07
CA VAL A 303 -1.69 4.53 13.31
C VAL A 303 -2.21 5.41 14.45
N GLY A 304 -2.28 4.86 15.65
CA GLY A 304 -2.75 5.61 16.81
C GLY A 304 -2.99 4.70 18.02
N PHE A 305 -3.54 5.29 19.05
CA PHE A 305 -3.77 4.60 20.31
C PHE A 305 -4.70 3.39 20.15
N ASN A 306 -4.27 2.24 20.68
CA ASN A 306 -5.00 0.99 20.63
C ASN A 306 -5.30 0.47 22.04
N TRP A 307 -6.55 0.59 22.48
CA TRP A 307 -7.02 0.16 23.80
C TRP A 307 -6.75 -1.33 24.12
N ARG A 308 -6.66 -2.17 23.11
CA ARG A 308 -6.39 -3.61 23.29
C ARG A 308 -5.03 -3.86 23.96
N LEU A 309 -4.06 -2.97 23.71
CA LEU A 309 -2.74 -3.06 24.37
C LEU A 309 -2.80 -2.72 25.86
N VAL A 310 -3.70 -1.83 26.26
CA VAL A 310 -3.85 -1.47 27.68
C VAL A 310 -4.51 -2.60 28.47
N LEU A 311 -5.41 -3.36 27.87
CA LEU A 311 -6.14 -4.43 28.54
C LEU A 311 -5.28 -5.68 28.82
N LEU A 312 -4.30 -5.98 27.99
CA LEU A 312 -3.45 -7.16 28.11
C LEU A 312 -2.74 -7.27 29.48
N PRO A 313 -2.01 -6.24 29.97
CA PRO A 313 -1.34 -6.32 31.28
C PRO A 313 -2.32 -6.29 32.44
N VAL A 314 -3.47 -5.62 32.30
CA VAL A 314 -4.51 -5.61 33.35
C VAL A 314 -5.01 -7.03 33.61
N ILE A 315 -5.29 -7.79 32.56
CA ILE A 315 -5.71 -9.20 32.66
C ILE A 315 -4.62 -10.05 33.35
N HIS A 316 -3.35 -9.86 32.93
CA HIS A 316 -2.23 -10.58 33.52
C HIS A 316 -2.05 -10.26 35.01
N LEU A 317 -2.06 -8.95 35.37
CA LEU A 317 -1.95 -8.50 36.75
C LEU A 317 -3.10 -9.00 37.61
N CYS A 318 -4.34 -8.97 37.13
CA CYS A 318 -5.49 -9.53 37.86
C CYS A 318 -5.35 -11.02 38.09
N ALA A 319 -4.89 -11.80 37.10
CA ALA A 319 -4.67 -13.22 37.24
C ALA A 319 -3.59 -13.52 38.32
N ARG A 320 -2.51 -12.73 38.35
CA ARG A 320 -1.44 -12.87 39.36
C ARG A 320 -1.88 -12.46 40.77
N LEU A 321 -2.66 -11.38 40.90
CA LEU A 321 -3.23 -10.95 42.18
C LEU A 321 -4.16 -12.03 42.78
N ILE A 322 -5.03 -12.60 41.96
CA ILE A 322 -5.91 -13.71 42.40
C ILE A 322 -5.09 -14.90 42.88
N TYR A 323 -3.95 -15.19 42.26
CA TYR A 323 -3.04 -16.26 42.69
C TYR A 323 -2.37 -15.97 44.05
N LEU A 324 -1.97 -14.71 44.27
CA LEU A 324 -1.30 -14.29 45.52
C LEU A 324 -2.24 -14.18 46.73
N LEU A 325 -3.53 -13.95 46.46
CA LEU A 325 -4.58 -13.86 47.51
C LEU A 325 -5.18 -15.20 47.92
N ARG A 326 -4.78 -16.29 47.27
CA ARG A 326 -5.12 -17.68 47.61
C ARG A 326 -3.99 -18.41 48.34
#